data_771e3b45fc498d84142c14bb6d30091e
#
_entry.id   771e3b45fc498d84142c14bb6d30091e
#
_cell.length_a   1.000
_cell.length_b   1.000
_cell.length_c   1.000
_cell.angle_alpha   90.00
_cell.angle_beta   90.00
_cell.angle_gamma   90.00
#
_symmetry.space_group_name_H-M   'P 1'
#
loop_
_entity.id
_entity.type
_entity.pdbx_description
1 polymer ?
#
loop_
_entity_poly.entity_id
_entity_poly.type
_entity_poly.pdbx_seq_one_letter_code
_entity_poly.pdbx_strand_id
1 'polypeptide(L)'
;NKIKVTFDLLDHGDIIMYRQDGRVHFSRIIGKPGESIEIRNHHLYRDDRRVNDKYAKHRQINNIALRDIKNSDGDTIPPGSYVVLNDKDSDKSDSRRYGLIDKKNIIGDVSLKYYPFKEFAYQF
;
A
#
# COMPACT_ATOMS: atom_id res chain seq x y z
N ASN A 1 -3.53 -26.93 -3.84
CA ASN A 1 -3.32 -25.94 -2.82
C ASN A 1 -3.29 -24.55 -3.41
N LYS A 2 -4.06 -23.67 -2.83
CA LYS A 2 -4.16 -22.31 -3.30
C LYS A 2 -3.55 -21.37 -2.28
N ILE A 3 -2.83 -20.38 -2.78
CA ILE A 3 -2.35 -19.32 -1.96
C ILE A 3 -3.55 -18.42 -1.62
N LYS A 4 -3.75 -18.20 -0.35
CA LYS A 4 -4.78 -17.28 0.11
C LYS A 4 -4.13 -16.00 0.60
N VAL A 5 -4.73 -14.89 0.24
CA VAL A 5 -4.35 -13.62 0.83
C VAL A 5 -5.24 -13.40 2.03
N THR A 6 -4.65 -13.33 3.20
CA THR A 6 -5.37 -13.05 4.42
C THR A 6 -5.24 -11.56 4.70
N PHE A 7 -6.28 -10.82 4.36
CA PHE A 7 -6.21 -9.35 4.39
C PHE A 7 -6.03 -8.79 5.80
N ASP A 8 -6.45 -9.55 6.81
CA ASP A 8 -6.23 -9.12 8.20
C ASP A 8 -4.76 -9.07 8.57
N LEU A 9 -3.91 -9.76 7.82
CA LEU A 9 -2.46 -9.80 8.08
C LEU A 9 -1.69 -8.74 7.30
N LEU A 10 -2.35 -8.06 6.37
CA LEU A 10 -1.69 -6.96 5.64
C LEU A 10 -1.50 -5.78 6.57
N ASP A 11 -0.29 -5.27 6.62
CA ASP A 11 0.05 -4.20 7.54
C ASP A 11 0.91 -3.14 6.87
N HIS A 12 1.03 -2.01 7.54
CA HIS A 12 1.89 -0.93 7.07
C HIS A 12 3.31 -1.44 6.86
N GLY A 13 3.89 -1.05 5.75
CA GLY A 13 5.25 -1.44 5.41
C GLY A 13 5.36 -2.76 4.66
N ASP A 14 4.30 -3.53 4.57
CA ASP A 14 4.32 -4.76 3.79
C ASP A 14 4.36 -4.44 2.29
N ILE A 15 5.10 -5.25 1.54
CA ILE A 15 5.11 -5.15 0.10
C ILE A 15 4.10 -6.13 -0.46
N ILE A 16 3.18 -5.61 -1.26
CA ILE A 16 2.17 -6.44 -1.91
C ILE A 16 2.43 -6.54 -3.41
N MET A 17 2.07 -7.68 -3.95
CA MET A 17 2.00 -7.91 -5.38
C MET A 17 0.54 -7.72 -5.79
N TYR A 18 0.30 -6.86 -6.78
CA TYR A 18 -1.06 -6.57 -7.20
C TYR A 18 -1.13 -6.37 -8.70
N ARG A 19 -2.33 -6.54 -9.22
CA ARG A 19 -2.59 -6.38 -10.66
C ARG A 19 -3.26 -5.04 -10.91
N GLN A 20 -2.72 -4.32 -11.86
CA GLN A 20 -3.28 -3.03 -12.26
C GLN A 20 -2.95 -2.79 -13.73
N ASP A 21 -3.95 -2.36 -14.51
CA ASP A 21 -3.79 -2.08 -15.94
C ASP A 21 -3.18 -3.24 -16.71
N GLY A 22 -3.60 -4.47 -16.36
CA GLY A 22 -3.13 -5.67 -17.05
C GLY A 22 -1.70 -6.09 -16.70
N ARG A 23 -1.09 -5.45 -15.71
CA ARG A 23 0.29 -5.72 -15.31
C ARG A 23 0.36 -6.04 -13.82
N VAL A 24 1.42 -6.71 -13.43
CA VAL A 24 1.71 -6.99 -12.03
C VAL A 24 2.69 -5.96 -11.51
N HIS A 25 2.37 -5.42 -10.34
CA HIS A 25 3.18 -4.41 -9.67
C HIS A 25 3.49 -4.82 -8.25
N PHE A 26 4.53 -4.23 -7.69
CA PHE A 26 4.91 -4.42 -6.29
C PHE A 26 5.05 -3.04 -5.66
N SER A 27 4.36 -2.82 -4.55
CA SER A 27 4.44 -1.56 -3.83
C SER A 27 4.23 -1.79 -2.35
N ARG A 28 4.62 -0.82 -1.54
CA ARG A 28 4.56 -0.93 -0.09
C ARG A 28 3.28 -0.31 0.44
N ILE A 29 2.60 -1.02 1.35
CA ILE A 29 1.38 -0.51 1.98
C ILE A 29 1.75 0.66 2.89
N ILE A 30 1.11 1.78 2.65
CA ILE A 30 1.25 3.01 3.43
C ILE A 30 -0.01 3.28 4.24
N GLY A 31 -1.18 2.94 3.69
CA GLY A 31 -2.44 3.16 4.37
C GLY A 31 -3.37 1.99 4.24
N LYS A 32 -4.16 1.76 5.30
CA LYS A 32 -5.11 0.65 5.41
C LYS A 32 -6.53 1.18 5.53
N PRO A 33 -7.55 0.33 5.32
CA PRO A 33 -8.94 0.74 5.48
C PRO A 33 -9.18 1.46 6.80
N GLY A 34 -9.93 2.54 6.74
CA GLY A 34 -10.28 3.33 7.90
C GLY A 34 -9.30 4.45 8.23
N GLU A 35 -8.16 4.48 7.57
CA GLU A 35 -7.14 5.48 7.86
C GLU A 35 -7.19 6.65 6.90
N SER A 36 -6.63 7.77 7.34
CA SER A 36 -6.39 8.95 6.52
C SER A 36 -4.88 9.03 6.24
N ILE A 37 -4.52 9.39 5.01
CA ILE A 37 -3.12 9.48 4.58
C ILE A 37 -2.89 10.83 3.93
N GLU A 38 -1.75 11.42 4.27
CA GLU A 38 -1.35 12.68 3.67
C GLU A 38 0.17 12.78 3.65
N ILE A 39 0.71 13.41 2.60
CA ILE A 39 2.12 13.81 2.58
C ILE A 39 2.14 15.33 2.63
N ARG A 40 2.84 15.87 3.64
CA ARG A 40 3.03 17.29 3.86
C ARG A 40 4.50 17.57 4.11
N ASN A 41 5.07 18.50 3.38
CA ASN A 41 6.47 18.90 3.56
C ASN A 41 7.41 17.69 3.59
N HIS A 42 7.18 16.75 2.66
CA HIS A 42 8.00 15.54 2.48
C HIS A 42 7.87 14.51 3.62
N HIS A 43 6.87 14.65 4.48
CA HIS A 43 6.63 13.71 5.56
C HIS A 43 5.27 13.05 5.40
N LEU A 44 5.21 11.76 5.71
CA LEU A 44 3.97 11.02 5.70
C LEU A 44 3.25 11.20 7.03
N TYR A 45 1.95 11.47 6.94
CA TYR A 45 1.05 11.53 8.08
C TYR A 45 -0.04 10.49 7.91
N ARG A 46 -0.32 9.77 8.98
CA ARG A 46 -1.39 8.79 9.04
C ARG A 46 -2.28 9.17 10.21
N ASP A 47 -3.58 9.38 9.93
CA ASP A 47 -4.53 9.86 10.92
C ASP A 47 -4.01 11.12 11.61
N ASP A 48 -3.45 12.02 10.81
CA ASP A 48 -2.92 13.32 11.21
C ASP A 48 -1.73 13.23 12.16
N ARG A 49 -1.08 12.08 12.23
CA ARG A 49 0.14 11.88 13.02
C ARG A 49 1.31 11.55 12.10
N ARG A 50 2.44 12.18 12.37
CA ARG A 50 3.64 11.94 11.58
C ARG A 50 4.13 10.51 11.77
N VAL A 51 4.38 9.83 10.65
CA VAL A 51 4.89 8.46 10.65
C VAL A 51 6.41 8.50 10.64
N ASN A 52 7.03 7.74 11.55
CA ASN A 52 8.48 7.74 11.70
C ASN A 52 9.16 6.48 11.14
N ASP A 53 8.41 5.62 10.46
CA ASP A 53 8.97 4.42 9.87
C ASP A 53 9.97 4.78 8.77
N LYS A 54 10.98 3.95 8.58
CA LYS A 54 12.07 4.25 7.64
C LYS A 54 11.58 4.48 6.21
N TYR A 55 10.50 3.81 5.80
CA TYR A 55 9.94 3.97 4.46
C TYR A 55 9.11 5.25 4.31
N ALA A 56 8.88 5.96 5.42
CA ALA A 56 8.01 7.14 5.42
C ALA A 56 8.77 8.45 5.57
N LYS A 57 10.06 8.38 5.86
CA LYS A 57 10.85 9.58 6.14
C LYS A 57 11.39 10.21 4.87
N HIS A 58 11.39 11.54 4.84
CA HIS A 58 12.05 12.32 3.78
C HIS A 58 11.64 11.91 2.38
N ARG A 59 10.34 11.76 2.15
CA ARG A 59 9.83 11.40 0.83
C ARG A 59 9.92 12.59 -0.11
N GLN A 60 10.52 12.38 -1.28
CA GLN A 60 10.59 13.41 -2.33
C GLN A 60 9.30 13.38 -3.15
N ILE A 61 8.20 13.65 -2.47
CA ILE A 61 6.85 13.64 -3.03
C ILE A 61 6.19 14.94 -2.65
N ASN A 62 5.55 15.60 -3.63
CA ASN A 62 4.80 16.81 -3.38
C ASN A 62 3.62 16.54 -2.46
N ASN A 63 3.14 17.59 -1.81
CA ASN A 63 1.98 17.47 -0.92
C ASN A 63 0.82 16.79 -1.65
N ILE A 64 0.25 15.78 -1.01
CA ILE A 64 -0.90 15.07 -1.55
C ILE A 64 -1.75 14.57 -0.39
N ALA A 65 -3.07 14.78 -0.48
CA ALA A 65 -4.01 14.27 0.50
C ALA A 65 -4.77 13.10 -0.09
N LEU A 66 -5.37 12.30 0.79
CA LEU A 66 -6.12 11.12 0.36
C LEU A 66 -7.19 11.47 -0.66
N ARG A 67 -7.87 12.59 -0.50
CA ARG A 67 -8.93 13.01 -1.41
C ARG A 67 -8.44 13.25 -2.84
N ASP A 68 -7.14 13.45 -3.02
CA ASP A 68 -6.53 13.68 -4.33
C ASP A 68 -6.17 12.37 -5.03
N ILE A 69 -6.32 11.24 -4.35
CA ILE A 69 -6.00 9.92 -4.89
C ILE A 69 -7.24 9.37 -5.58
N LYS A 70 -7.06 8.82 -6.78
CA LYS A 70 -8.17 8.26 -7.55
C LYS A 70 -8.92 7.21 -6.76
N ASN A 71 -10.21 7.15 -6.97
CA ASN A 71 -11.13 6.22 -6.35
C ASN A 71 -11.35 6.50 -4.87
N SER A 72 -10.82 7.60 -4.38
CA SER A 72 -11.12 8.08 -3.04
C SER A 72 -12.33 9.02 -3.12
N ASP A 73 -13.25 8.87 -2.19
CA ASP A 73 -14.43 9.74 -2.10
C ASP A 73 -14.45 10.55 -0.83
N GLY A 74 -13.33 10.64 -0.14
CA GLY A 74 -13.26 11.38 1.11
C GLY A 74 -11.89 11.32 1.75
N ASP A 75 -11.88 11.50 3.06
CA ASP A 75 -10.65 11.59 3.83
C ASP A 75 -10.25 10.27 4.50
N THR A 76 -11.04 9.22 4.30
CA THR A 76 -10.80 7.92 4.92
C THR A 76 -10.73 6.85 3.85
N ILE A 77 -9.75 5.95 3.97
CA ILE A 77 -9.62 4.83 3.06
C ILE A 77 -10.81 3.89 3.27
N PRO A 78 -11.59 3.60 2.23
CA PRO A 78 -12.78 2.75 2.38
C PRO A 78 -12.41 1.30 2.67
N PRO A 79 -13.38 0.52 3.17
CA PRO A 79 -13.17 -0.92 3.37
C PRO A 79 -12.69 -1.58 2.08
N GLY A 80 -11.72 -2.48 2.22
CA GLY A 80 -11.23 -3.24 1.08
C GLY A 80 -10.26 -2.50 0.17
N SER A 81 -9.81 -1.31 0.56
CA SER A 81 -8.89 -0.52 -0.24
C SER A 81 -7.62 -0.18 0.54
N TYR A 82 -6.55 0.05 -0.20
CA TYR A 82 -5.23 0.33 0.37
C TYR A 82 -4.55 1.44 -0.41
N VAL A 83 -3.72 2.21 0.28
CA VAL A 83 -2.82 3.17 -0.35
C VAL A 83 -1.43 2.56 -0.34
N VAL A 84 -0.79 2.53 -1.50
CA VAL A 84 0.55 1.99 -1.64
C VAL A 84 1.47 3.02 -2.28
N LEU A 85 2.74 2.96 -1.92
CA LEU A 85 3.78 3.77 -2.53
C LEU A 85 4.99 2.90 -2.82
N ASN A 86 5.70 3.23 -3.90
CA ASN A 86 6.99 2.61 -4.18
C ASN A 86 8.05 3.25 -3.30
N ASP A 87 9.08 2.49 -2.96
CA ASP A 87 10.18 3.02 -2.16
C ASP A 87 10.96 4.09 -2.91
N LYS A 88 11.05 3.96 -4.22
CA LYS A 88 11.68 4.95 -5.07
C LYS A 88 10.67 6.04 -5.42
N ASP A 89 10.88 7.22 -4.90
CA ASP A 89 9.92 8.32 -5.04
C ASP A 89 9.66 8.74 -6.49
N SER A 90 10.65 8.57 -7.36
CA SER A 90 10.50 8.93 -8.78
C SER A 90 9.68 7.90 -9.56
N ASP A 91 9.47 6.70 -9.01
CA ASP A 91 8.62 5.68 -9.63
C ASP A 91 7.20 5.86 -9.13
N LYS A 92 6.39 6.49 -9.96
CA LYS A 92 5.01 6.85 -9.61
C LYS A 92 4.00 5.76 -9.94
N SER A 93 4.46 4.56 -10.27
CA SER A 93 3.60 3.41 -10.59
C SER A 93 3.05 2.79 -9.32
N ASP A 94 2.26 3.54 -8.59
CA ASP A 94 1.66 3.17 -7.31
C ASP A 94 0.33 3.93 -7.16
N SER A 95 -0.14 4.14 -5.94
CA SER A 95 -1.42 4.83 -5.73
C SER A 95 -1.45 6.24 -6.31
N ARG A 96 -0.31 6.87 -6.50
CA ARG A 96 -0.28 8.19 -7.14
C ARG A 96 -0.79 8.14 -8.57
N ARG A 97 -0.60 7.02 -9.26
CA ARG A 97 -1.08 6.82 -10.63
C ARG A 97 -2.36 6.03 -10.67
N TYR A 98 -2.43 4.94 -9.92
CA TYR A 98 -3.54 3.99 -10.02
C TYR A 98 -4.67 4.27 -9.05
N GLY A 99 -4.44 5.11 -8.07
CA GLY A 99 -5.41 5.38 -7.03
C GLY A 99 -5.39 4.32 -5.94
N LEU A 100 -6.49 4.22 -5.22
CA LEU A 100 -6.62 3.20 -4.19
C LEU A 100 -6.56 1.81 -4.83
N ILE A 101 -5.87 0.90 -4.17
CA ILE A 101 -5.75 -0.48 -4.64
C ILE A 101 -6.82 -1.32 -3.95
N ASP A 102 -7.71 -1.90 -4.74
CA ASP A 102 -8.77 -2.76 -4.23
C ASP A 102 -8.21 -4.13 -3.89
N LYS A 103 -8.68 -4.70 -2.79
CA LYS A 103 -8.22 -6.02 -2.34
C LYS A 103 -8.38 -7.10 -3.41
N LYS A 104 -9.39 -6.97 -4.27
CA LYS A 104 -9.60 -7.97 -5.34
C LYS A 104 -8.44 -8.00 -6.33
N ASN A 105 -7.65 -6.94 -6.41
CA ASN A 105 -6.50 -6.87 -7.30
C ASN A 105 -5.19 -7.27 -6.60
N ILE A 106 -5.22 -7.53 -5.30
CA ILE A 106 -4.03 -7.94 -4.55
C ILE A 106 -3.84 -9.43 -4.72
N ILE A 107 -2.66 -9.81 -5.22
CA ILE A 107 -2.31 -11.21 -5.48
C ILE A 107 -1.71 -11.84 -4.24
N GLY A 108 -0.88 -11.10 -3.51
CA GLY A 108 -0.26 -11.63 -2.32
C GLY A 108 0.62 -10.62 -1.60
N ASP A 109 1.08 -11.02 -0.41
CA ASP A 109 2.05 -10.29 0.39
C ASP A 109 3.40 -10.96 0.18
N VAL A 110 4.37 -10.21 -0.32
CA VAL A 110 5.69 -10.74 -0.61
C VAL A 110 6.72 -10.35 0.43
N SER A 111 6.26 -9.76 1.55
CA SER A 111 7.16 -9.41 2.64
C SER A 111 7.62 -10.67 3.36
N LEU A 112 8.93 -10.79 3.54
CA LEU A 112 9.50 -11.99 4.12
C LEU A 112 9.16 -12.18 5.60
N LYS A 113 8.59 -11.18 6.23
CA LYS A 113 8.19 -11.28 7.62
C LYS A 113 7.00 -12.22 7.82
N TYR A 114 6.27 -12.56 6.74
CA TYR A 114 5.11 -13.43 6.85
C TYR A 114 5.52 -14.87 6.72
N TYR A 115 5.45 -15.53 7.84
CA TYR A 115 5.85 -16.91 7.96
C TYR A 115 5.04 -17.85 7.08
N PRO A 116 3.71 -17.75 7.03
CA PRO A 116 2.92 -18.66 6.19
C PRO A 116 3.33 -18.65 4.73
N PHE A 117 3.91 -17.54 4.27
CA PHE A 117 4.39 -17.43 2.90
C PHE A 117 5.44 -18.50 2.59
N LYS A 118 6.31 -18.79 3.53
CA LYS A 118 7.33 -19.83 3.35
C LYS A 118 6.72 -21.21 3.22
N GLU A 119 5.64 -21.47 3.93
CA GLU A 119 4.99 -22.75 3.87
C GLU A 119 4.40 -23.01 2.51
N PHE A 120 3.87 -21.99 1.85
CA PHE A 120 3.37 -22.16 0.50
C PHE A 120 4.47 -22.60 -0.45
N ALA A 121 5.67 -22.12 -0.28
CA ALA A 121 6.79 -22.48 -1.13
C ALA A 121 7.09 -23.96 -1.09
N TYR A 122 6.82 -24.61 0.02
CA TYR A 122 7.04 -26.05 0.16
C TYR A 122 5.93 -26.90 -0.42
N GLN A 123 4.81 -26.30 -0.71
CA GLN A 123 3.65 -27.03 -1.22
C GLN A 123 3.58 -27.04 -2.73
N PHE A 124 4.45 -26.31 -3.35
CA PHE A 124 4.54 -26.29 -4.79
C PHE A 124 5.60 -27.23 -5.29
#